data_d5df50e85a093b570ff24591998d5a3b
#
_entry.id   d5df50e85a093b570ff24591998d5a3b
#
_cell.length_a   1.000
_cell.length_b   1.000
_cell.length_c   1.000
_cell.angle_alpha   90.00
_cell.angle_beta   90.00
_cell.angle_gamma   90.00
#
_symmetry.space_group_name_H-M   'P 1'
#
loop_
_entity.id
_entity.type
_entity.pdbx_description
1 polymer ?
#
loop_
_entity_poly.entity_id
_entity_poly.type
_entity_poly.pdbx_seq_one_letter_code
_entity_poly.pdbx_strand_id
1 'polypeptide(L)'
;MADVISVSDLNHYVKTLLDVNDGLFDLALRGEIANFVQNARSGHCYFSLRDDACSVKAVMFRTDARRLAFRPEEGMRVVVRCRATLYERDGAFQVYVNEMFPDGLGAAQLALEQLKARLEKEGLFDPVYKKPLPAYPECIGVVTSKTGAALQDIRCLLYTSPSPRDRTRS
;
A
#
# COMPACT_ATOMS: atom_id res chain seq x y z
N MET A 1 48.29 7.52 11.95
CA MET A 1 47.99 8.44 10.81
C MET A 1 46.63 8.04 10.27
N ALA A 2 45.77 9.02 9.99
CA ALA A 2 44.51 8.69 9.33
C ALA A 2 44.82 8.38 7.86
N ASP A 3 44.30 7.24 7.36
CA ASP A 3 44.42 6.90 5.96
C ASP A 3 43.61 7.89 5.10
N VAL A 4 44.21 8.33 4.01
CA VAL A 4 43.55 9.22 3.05
C VAL A 4 42.70 8.36 2.13
N ILE A 5 41.36 8.52 2.21
CA ILE A 5 40.40 7.85 1.35
C ILE A 5 39.71 8.83 0.40
N SER A 6 39.23 8.34 -0.73
CA SER A 6 38.47 9.17 -1.65
C SER A 6 37.02 9.41 -1.16
N VAL A 7 36.34 10.43 -1.72
CA VAL A 7 34.91 10.68 -1.43
C VAL A 7 34.06 9.49 -1.87
N SER A 8 34.40 8.85 -2.98
CA SER A 8 33.70 7.66 -3.48
C SER A 8 33.83 6.48 -2.51
N ASP A 9 35.06 6.26 -1.98
CA ASP A 9 35.30 5.18 -1.00
C ASP A 9 34.52 5.43 0.29
N LEU A 10 34.46 6.68 0.75
CA LEU A 10 33.66 7.05 1.91
C LEU A 10 32.16 6.78 1.69
N ASN A 11 31.62 7.24 0.56
CA ASN A 11 30.21 7.02 0.25
C ASN A 11 29.88 5.54 0.11
N HIS A 12 30.76 4.78 -0.55
CA HIS A 12 30.61 3.33 -0.68
C HIS A 12 30.65 2.63 0.69
N TYR A 13 31.57 3.03 1.55
CA TYR A 13 31.67 2.48 2.90
C TYR A 13 30.44 2.74 3.73
N VAL A 14 29.94 4.00 3.76
CA VAL A 14 28.73 4.36 4.50
C VAL A 14 27.50 3.63 3.95
N LYS A 15 27.37 3.51 2.62
CA LYS A 15 26.29 2.73 2.01
C LYS A 15 26.33 1.28 2.43
N THR A 16 27.52 0.66 2.41
CA THR A 16 27.70 -0.74 2.82
C THR A 16 27.29 -0.93 4.29
N LEU A 17 27.64 -0.01 5.19
CA LEU A 17 27.23 -0.07 6.59
C LEU A 17 25.70 0.00 6.74
N LEU A 18 25.01 0.80 5.93
CA LEU A 18 23.55 0.89 5.94
C LEU A 18 22.91 -0.39 5.36
N ASP A 19 23.45 -0.90 4.26
CA ASP A 19 22.89 -2.04 3.53
C ASP A 19 23.08 -3.39 4.29
N VAL A 20 24.11 -3.50 5.16
CA VAL A 20 24.35 -4.70 5.99
C VAL A 20 23.56 -4.69 7.30
N ASN A 21 23.00 -3.55 7.68
CA ASN A 21 22.24 -3.43 8.92
C ASN A 21 20.79 -3.91 8.72
N ASP A 22 20.48 -5.09 9.24
CA ASP A 22 19.17 -5.73 9.16
C ASP A 22 18.04 -4.81 9.69
N GLY A 23 18.33 -4.00 10.71
CA GLY A 23 17.37 -3.05 11.28
C GLY A 23 17.01 -1.88 10.35
N LEU A 24 17.81 -1.66 9.28
CA LEU A 24 17.56 -0.59 8.28
C LEU A 24 17.04 -1.14 6.95
N PHE A 25 16.94 -2.46 6.81
CA PHE A 25 16.53 -3.11 5.56
C PHE A 25 15.01 -3.18 5.38
N ASP A 26 14.25 -3.34 6.46
CA ASP A 26 12.78 -3.40 6.44
C ASP A 26 12.20 -2.51 7.55
N LEU A 27 12.11 -1.23 7.25
CA LEU A 27 11.59 -0.21 8.16
C LEU A 27 10.13 0.10 7.87
N ALA A 28 9.36 0.31 8.93
CA ALA A 28 8.06 0.96 8.85
C ALA A 28 8.20 2.41 9.35
N LEU A 29 8.06 3.38 8.44
CA LEU A 29 8.12 4.80 8.76
C LEU A 29 6.74 5.43 8.61
N ARG A 30 6.38 6.27 9.59
CA ARG A 30 5.19 7.11 9.56
C ARG A 30 5.62 8.54 9.29
N GLY A 31 4.92 9.21 8.39
CA GLY A 31 5.21 10.61 8.10
C GLY A 31 4.17 11.23 7.16
N GLU A 32 4.31 12.51 6.95
CA GLU A 32 3.54 13.28 5.98
C GLU A 32 4.34 13.42 4.69
N ILE A 33 3.67 13.24 3.55
CA ILE A 33 4.27 13.42 2.23
C ILE A 33 4.48 14.90 1.97
N ALA A 34 5.69 15.28 1.61
CA ALA A 34 6.04 16.62 1.16
C ALA A 34 6.87 16.58 -0.12
N ASN A 35 6.80 17.63 -0.92
CA ASN A 35 7.55 17.78 -2.18
C ASN A 35 7.35 16.59 -3.15
N PHE A 36 6.12 16.14 -3.29
CA PHE A 36 5.80 14.97 -4.13
C PHE A 36 5.93 15.30 -5.62
N VAL A 37 6.81 14.57 -6.29
CA VAL A 37 7.02 14.67 -7.75
C VAL A 37 7.03 13.26 -8.35
N GLN A 38 6.14 13.01 -9.30
CA GLN A 38 6.23 11.84 -10.16
C GLN A 38 6.91 12.22 -11.46
N ASN A 39 8.07 11.61 -11.72
CA ASN A 39 8.79 11.84 -12.97
C ASN A 39 8.04 11.18 -14.14
N ALA A 40 7.57 12.00 -15.08
CA ALA A 40 6.76 11.53 -16.22
C ALA A 40 7.51 10.54 -17.13
N ARG A 41 8.84 10.65 -17.24
CA ARG A 41 9.66 9.81 -18.11
C ARG A 41 9.97 8.45 -17.49
N SER A 42 10.42 8.43 -16.23
CA SER A 42 10.81 7.20 -15.52
C SER A 42 9.65 6.55 -14.79
N GLY A 43 8.63 7.31 -14.40
CA GLY A 43 7.52 6.86 -13.57
C GLY A 43 7.88 6.67 -12.09
N HIS A 44 9.10 7.05 -11.68
CA HIS A 44 9.50 7.04 -10.27
C HIS A 44 8.87 8.19 -9.52
N CYS A 45 8.54 7.97 -8.26
CA CYS A 45 8.06 9.00 -7.36
C CYS A 45 9.19 9.43 -6.43
N TYR A 46 9.40 10.73 -6.34
CA TYR A 46 10.35 11.39 -5.44
C TYR A 46 9.55 12.26 -4.48
N PHE A 47 9.81 12.13 -3.21
CA PHE A 47 9.12 12.91 -2.17
C PHE A 47 9.97 12.96 -0.91
N SER A 48 9.53 13.72 0.07
CA SER A 48 10.07 13.69 1.41
C SER A 48 9.01 13.15 2.36
N LEU A 49 9.42 12.35 3.32
CA LEU A 49 8.61 12.03 4.48
C LEU A 49 9.05 12.93 5.62
N ARG A 50 8.12 13.65 6.22
CA ARG A 50 8.37 14.53 7.35
C ARG A 50 7.51 14.17 8.54
N ASP A 51 8.03 14.42 9.71
CA ASP A 51 7.30 14.54 10.96
C ASP A 51 7.44 15.96 11.52
N ASP A 52 7.09 16.15 12.78
CA ASP A 52 7.13 17.47 13.42
C ASP A 52 8.57 18.00 13.61
N ALA A 53 9.60 17.14 13.56
CA ALA A 53 10.98 17.48 13.87
C ALA A 53 11.94 17.30 12.70
N CYS A 54 11.69 16.29 11.85
CA CYS A 54 12.67 15.83 10.86
C CYS A 54 12.02 15.52 9.51
N SER A 55 12.88 15.41 8.49
CA SER A 55 12.47 14.94 7.18
C SER A 55 13.54 14.02 6.57
N VAL A 56 13.09 13.05 5.77
CA VAL A 56 13.95 12.17 5.01
C VAL A 56 13.52 12.11 3.55
N LYS A 57 14.48 12.11 2.62
CA LYS A 57 14.19 11.91 1.19
C LYS A 57 13.72 10.50 0.94
N ALA A 58 12.70 10.34 0.14
CA ALA A 58 12.09 9.07 -0.20
C ALA A 58 11.97 8.91 -1.72
N VAL A 59 12.28 7.71 -2.18
CA VAL A 59 12.14 7.33 -3.60
C VAL A 59 11.31 6.06 -3.67
N MET A 60 10.26 6.07 -4.48
CA MET A 60 9.49 4.88 -4.81
C MET A 60 9.66 4.58 -6.29
N PHE A 61 10.11 3.37 -6.60
CA PHE A 61 10.31 2.97 -7.98
C PHE A 61 8.98 2.73 -8.70
N ARG A 62 8.99 2.85 -10.02
CA ARG A 62 7.81 2.68 -10.88
C ARG A 62 7.07 1.37 -10.65
N THR A 63 7.79 0.28 -10.41
CA THR A 63 7.21 -1.04 -10.16
C THR A 63 6.30 -1.05 -8.93
N ASP A 64 6.73 -0.39 -7.88
CA ASP A 64 6.03 -0.32 -6.60
C ASP A 64 4.95 0.76 -6.63
N ALA A 65 5.24 1.91 -7.24
CA ALA A 65 4.28 2.98 -7.44
C ALA A 65 3.02 2.54 -8.23
N ARG A 66 3.17 1.63 -9.19
CA ARG A 66 2.04 1.06 -9.94
C ARG A 66 1.12 0.14 -9.14
N ARG A 67 1.63 -0.41 -8.04
CA ARG A 67 0.88 -1.32 -7.16
C ARG A 67 0.05 -0.59 -6.12
N LEU A 68 0.25 0.73 -5.99
CA LEU A 68 -0.51 1.53 -5.04
C LEU A 68 -2.01 1.52 -5.37
N ALA A 69 -2.81 1.26 -4.34
CA ALA A 69 -4.27 1.29 -4.44
C ALA A 69 -4.83 2.72 -4.51
N PHE A 70 -4.01 3.73 -4.18
CA PHE A 70 -4.39 5.14 -4.13
C PHE A 70 -3.29 6.00 -4.80
N ARG A 71 -3.62 7.24 -5.09
CA ARG A 71 -2.67 8.23 -5.60
C ARG A 71 -2.12 9.02 -4.42
N PRO A 72 -0.79 8.97 -4.16
CA PRO A 72 -0.18 9.80 -3.14
C PRO A 72 -0.27 11.29 -3.51
N GLU A 73 -0.60 12.10 -2.54
CA GLU A 73 -0.70 13.56 -2.68
C GLU A 73 0.07 14.24 -1.56
N GLU A 74 0.49 15.47 -1.82
CA GLU A 74 1.18 16.29 -0.83
C GLU A 74 0.30 16.54 0.40
N GLY A 75 0.88 16.47 1.60
CA GLY A 75 0.16 16.63 2.86
C GLY A 75 -0.53 15.36 3.37
N MET A 76 -0.54 14.26 2.60
CA MET A 76 -1.10 13.00 3.09
C MET A 76 -0.20 12.39 4.17
N ARG A 77 -0.82 11.94 5.25
CA ARG A 77 -0.16 11.08 6.24
C ARG A 77 -0.15 9.64 5.79
N VAL A 78 1.03 9.02 5.82
CA VAL A 78 1.23 7.66 5.34
C VAL A 78 2.13 6.86 6.28
N VAL A 79 1.96 5.55 6.23
CA VAL A 79 2.93 4.59 6.74
C VAL A 79 3.56 3.90 5.53
N VAL A 80 4.88 3.91 5.46
CA VAL A 80 5.63 3.29 4.36
C VAL A 80 6.50 2.16 4.87
N ARG A 81 6.61 1.08 4.09
CA ARG A 81 7.66 0.08 4.24
C ARG A 81 8.80 0.44 3.31
N CYS A 82 9.99 0.54 3.87
CA CYS A 82 11.15 1.04 3.14
C CYS A 82 12.44 0.47 3.69
N ARG A 83 13.51 0.68 2.95
CA ARG A 83 14.89 0.48 3.41
C ARG A 83 15.65 1.80 3.38
N ALA A 84 16.48 2.02 4.39
CA ALA A 84 17.38 3.17 4.41
C ALA A 84 18.63 2.87 3.59
N THR A 85 19.11 3.84 2.85
CA THR A 85 20.31 3.71 2.01
C THR A 85 20.95 5.06 1.75
N LEU A 86 22.13 5.05 1.16
CA LEU A 86 22.82 6.23 0.67
C LEU A 86 22.86 6.20 -0.86
N TYR A 87 22.50 7.30 -1.51
CA TYR A 87 22.74 7.49 -2.93
C TYR A 87 24.17 7.93 -3.16
N GLU A 88 25.03 7.02 -3.64
CA GLU A 88 26.48 7.19 -3.67
C GLU A 88 26.95 8.41 -4.46
N ARG A 89 26.26 8.77 -5.56
CA ARG A 89 26.67 9.89 -6.42
C ARG A 89 26.69 11.22 -5.69
N ASP A 90 25.68 11.44 -4.85
CA ASP A 90 25.48 12.72 -4.17
C ASP A 90 25.78 12.61 -2.66
N GLY A 91 26.10 11.42 -2.15
CA GLY A 91 26.24 11.15 -0.73
C GLY A 91 24.94 11.41 0.05
N ALA A 92 23.80 11.36 -0.61
CA ALA A 92 22.53 11.71 0.00
C ALA A 92 21.90 10.51 0.71
N PHE A 93 21.64 10.66 2.02
CA PHE A 93 20.83 9.71 2.76
C PHE A 93 19.37 9.75 2.29
N GLN A 94 18.78 8.59 2.02
CA GLN A 94 17.40 8.48 1.56
C GLN A 94 16.81 7.11 1.87
N VAL A 95 15.49 6.98 1.73
CA VAL A 95 14.80 5.70 1.87
C VAL A 95 14.21 5.25 0.52
N TYR A 96 14.33 3.96 0.22
CA TYR A 96 13.63 3.34 -0.90
C TYR A 96 12.34 2.70 -0.39
N VAL A 97 11.22 3.22 -0.87
CA VAL A 97 9.88 2.83 -0.43
C VAL A 97 9.36 1.72 -1.33
N ASN A 98 8.98 0.59 -0.73
CA ASN A 98 8.43 -0.57 -1.41
C ASN A 98 6.89 -0.59 -1.34
N GLU A 99 6.33 -0.20 -0.19
CA GLU A 99 4.89 -0.17 0.05
C GLU A 99 4.51 1.13 0.76
N MET A 100 3.30 1.59 0.51
CA MET A 100 2.75 2.79 1.13
C MET A 100 1.28 2.59 1.46
N PHE A 101 0.89 2.97 2.67
CA PHE A 101 -0.47 2.85 3.18
C PHE A 101 -0.92 4.20 3.73
N PRO A 102 -2.17 4.60 3.50
CA PRO A 102 -2.71 5.80 4.13
C PRO A 102 -2.72 5.66 5.66
N ASP A 103 -2.28 6.68 6.38
CA ASP A 103 -2.31 6.72 7.85
C ASP A 103 -3.43 7.64 8.34
N GLY A 104 -4.31 7.07 9.17
CA GLY A 104 -5.47 7.77 9.70
C GLY A 104 -6.77 7.62 8.89
N LEU A 105 -7.89 7.88 9.55
CA LEU A 105 -9.24 7.71 8.97
C LEU A 105 -9.47 8.58 7.74
N GLY A 106 -9.00 9.82 7.74
CA GLY A 106 -9.19 10.74 6.61
C GLY A 106 -8.40 10.32 5.37
N ALA A 107 -7.15 9.89 5.52
CA ALA A 107 -6.33 9.42 4.42
C ALA A 107 -6.85 8.10 3.83
N ALA A 108 -7.33 7.18 4.68
CA ALA A 108 -7.97 5.94 4.25
C ALA A 108 -9.28 6.21 3.50
N GLN A 109 -10.08 7.17 3.94
CA GLN A 109 -11.31 7.57 3.28
C GLN A 109 -11.03 8.16 1.89
N LEU A 110 -10.06 9.06 1.78
CA LEU A 110 -9.64 9.64 0.50
C LEU A 110 -9.13 8.56 -0.46
N ALA A 111 -8.31 7.63 0.02
CA ALA A 111 -7.84 6.51 -0.79
C ALA A 111 -8.99 5.62 -1.30
N LEU A 112 -10.01 5.38 -0.48
CA LEU A 112 -11.21 4.65 -0.87
C LEU A 112 -12.00 5.40 -1.97
N GLU A 113 -12.16 6.71 -1.84
CA GLU A 113 -12.83 7.53 -2.84
C GLU A 113 -12.09 7.56 -4.18
N GLN A 114 -10.78 7.71 -4.15
CA GLN A 114 -9.93 7.60 -5.35
C GLN A 114 -10.04 6.23 -6.01
N LEU A 115 -10.05 5.16 -5.23
CA LEU A 115 -10.23 3.79 -5.75
C LEU A 115 -11.59 3.63 -6.41
N LYS A 116 -12.67 4.09 -5.76
CA LYS A 116 -14.03 4.07 -6.33
C LYS A 116 -14.08 4.81 -7.67
N ALA A 117 -13.56 6.04 -7.72
CA ALA A 117 -13.54 6.84 -8.95
C ALA A 117 -12.73 6.18 -10.08
N ARG A 118 -11.64 5.47 -9.75
CA ARG A 118 -10.87 4.69 -10.73
C ARG A 118 -11.68 3.53 -11.28
N LEU A 119 -12.30 2.72 -10.41
CA LEU A 119 -13.10 1.56 -10.80
C LEU A 119 -14.34 1.96 -11.61
N GLU A 120 -14.91 3.13 -11.32
CA GLU A 120 -16.01 3.71 -12.10
C GLU A 120 -15.56 4.08 -13.51
N LYS A 121 -14.38 4.71 -13.67
CA LYS A 121 -13.79 4.99 -15.00
C LYS A 121 -13.46 3.72 -15.79
N GLU A 122 -13.09 2.65 -15.12
CA GLU A 122 -12.87 1.34 -15.72
C GLU A 122 -14.18 0.63 -16.09
N GLY A 123 -15.34 1.22 -15.77
CA GLY A 123 -16.67 0.71 -16.09
C GLY A 123 -17.12 -0.46 -15.23
N LEU A 124 -16.41 -0.79 -14.14
CA LEU A 124 -16.74 -1.96 -13.31
C LEU A 124 -18.08 -1.85 -12.58
N PHE A 125 -18.61 -0.64 -12.45
CA PHE A 125 -19.92 -0.39 -11.85
C PHE A 125 -21.05 -0.25 -12.88
N ASP A 126 -20.76 -0.41 -14.17
CA ASP A 126 -21.73 -0.28 -15.22
C ASP A 126 -22.90 -1.29 -15.03
N PRO A 127 -24.14 -0.86 -15.15
CA PRO A 127 -25.32 -1.72 -15.09
C PRO A 127 -25.29 -2.92 -16.05
N VAL A 128 -24.56 -2.82 -17.16
CA VAL A 128 -24.38 -3.92 -18.13
C VAL A 128 -23.77 -5.18 -17.51
N TYR A 129 -22.92 -5.03 -16.49
CA TYR A 129 -22.32 -6.16 -15.78
C TYR A 129 -23.22 -6.74 -14.68
N LYS A 130 -24.30 -6.06 -14.31
CA LYS A 130 -25.22 -6.51 -13.26
C LYS A 130 -26.20 -7.52 -13.87
N LYS A 131 -26.07 -8.76 -13.47
CA LYS A 131 -27.00 -9.83 -13.85
C LYS A 131 -28.15 -9.92 -12.86
N PRO A 132 -29.38 -10.29 -13.30
CA PRO A 132 -30.45 -10.60 -12.37
C PRO A 132 -30.08 -11.80 -11.50
N LEU A 133 -30.53 -11.80 -10.26
CA LEU A 133 -30.33 -12.93 -9.36
C LEU A 133 -31.12 -14.14 -9.88
N PRO A 134 -30.51 -15.35 -9.92
CA PRO A 134 -31.25 -16.57 -10.26
C PRO A 134 -32.28 -16.89 -9.19
N ALA A 135 -33.42 -17.44 -9.57
CA ALA A 135 -34.47 -17.83 -8.64
C ALA A 135 -34.00 -18.94 -7.68
N TYR A 136 -33.16 -19.83 -8.17
CA TYR A 136 -32.56 -20.95 -7.39
C TYR A 136 -31.04 -20.99 -7.66
N PRO A 137 -30.23 -20.35 -6.81
CA PRO A 137 -28.77 -20.39 -6.99
C PRO A 137 -28.23 -21.77 -6.58
N GLU A 138 -27.51 -22.43 -7.49
CA GLU A 138 -26.82 -23.69 -7.22
C GLU A 138 -25.44 -23.48 -6.58
N CYS A 139 -24.85 -22.30 -6.79
CA CYS A 139 -23.52 -21.96 -6.27
C CYS A 139 -23.52 -20.52 -5.76
N ILE A 140 -23.02 -20.33 -4.55
CA ILE A 140 -22.86 -19.01 -3.92
C ILE A 140 -21.38 -18.75 -3.72
N GLY A 141 -20.85 -17.72 -4.39
CA GLY A 141 -19.49 -17.23 -4.19
C GLY A 141 -19.45 -16.20 -3.06
N VAL A 142 -18.56 -16.39 -2.09
CA VAL A 142 -18.36 -15.45 -0.99
C VAL A 142 -16.96 -14.87 -1.07
N VAL A 143 -16.87 -13.53 -1.18
CA VAL A 143 -15.61 -12.77 -1.16
C VAL A 143 -15.54 -12.01 0.16
N THR A 144 -14.70 -12.47 1.08
CA THR A 144 -14.53 -11.87 2.41
C THR A 144 -13.13 -12.12 2.95
N SER A 145 -12.78 -11.48 4.07
CA SER A 145 -11.52 -11.73 4.76
C SER A 145 -11.50 -13.14 5.37
N LYS A 146 -10.31 -13.79 5.36
CA LYS A 146 -10.16 -15.16 5.91
C LYS A 146 -10.49 -15.26 7.41
N THR A 147 -10.35 -14.17 8.15
CA THR A 147 -10.51 -14.10 9.61
C THR A 147 -11.81 -13.40 10.05
N GLY A 148 -12.66 -13.02 9.09
CA GLY A 148 -13.91 -12.29 9.39
C GLY A 148 -14.98 -13.20 10.02
N ALA A 149 -15.64 -12.75 11.09
CA ALA A 149 -16.78 -13.41 11.73
C ALA A 149 -17.91 -13.66 10.71
N ALA A 150 -18.11 -12.76 9.75
CA ALA A 150 -19.11 -12.87 8.70
C ALA A 150 -19.05 -14.20 7.90
N LEU A 151 -17.86 -14.76 7.68
CA LEU A 151 -17.72 -16.04 6.98
C LEU A 151 -18.32 -17.19 7.79
N GLN A 152 -18.13 -17.17 9.11
CA GLN A 152 -18.67 -18.19 10.00
C GLN A 152 -20.21 -18.08 10.11
N ASP A 153 -20.73 -16.86 10.17
CA ASP A 153 -22.16 -16.59 10.20
C ASP A 153 -22.85 -17.06 8.91
N ILE A 154 -22.26 -16.76 7.74
CA ILE A 154 -22.77 -17.21 6.44
C ILE A 154 -22.77 -18.75 6.38
N ARG A 155 -21.69 -19.41 6.81
CA ARG A 155 -21.61 -20.86 6.85
C ARG A 155 -22.65 -21.45 7.78
N CYS A 156 -22.82 -20.88 8.96
CA CYS A 156 -23.82 -21.31 9.92
C CYS A 156 -25.22 -21.22 9.33
N LEU A 157 -25.58 -20.08 8.73
CA LEU A 157 -26.90 -19.90 8.12
C LEU A 157 -27.17 -20.84 6.95
N LEU A 158 -26.17 -21.12 6.10
CA LEU A 158 -26.34 -22.01 4.96
C LEU A 158 -26.47 -23.49 5.33
N TYR A 159 -25.77 -23.91 6.39
CA TYR A 159 -25.78 -25.36 6.78
C TYR A 159 -26.74 -25.72 7.90
N THR A 160 -27.15 -24.73 8.72
CA THR A 160 -27.96 -25.01 9.92
C THR A 160 -29.38 -24.43 9.85
N SER A 161 -29.69 -23.53 8.91
CA SER A 161 -31.08 -23.05 8.75
C SER A 161 -31.95 -24.16 8.20
N PRO A 162 -33.01 -24.60 8.96
CA PRO A 162 -33.96 -25.56 8.44
C PRO A 162 -34.64 -24.96 7.21
N SER A 163 -34.68 -25.72 6.12
CA SER A 163 -35.42 -25.34 4.92
C SER A 163 -36.90 -25.11 5.27
N PRO A 164 -37.58 -24.13 4.70
CA PRO A 164 -39.04 -23.98 4.87
C PRO A 164 -39.83 -25.25 4.54
N ARG A 165 -39.22 -26.17 3.74
CA ARG A 165 -39.81 -27.48 3.43
C ARG A 165 -39.71 -28.50 4.58
N ASP A 166 -38.80 -28.33 5.52
CA ASP A 166 -38.62 -29.25 6.65
C ASP A 166 -39.70 -29.05 7.74
N ARG A 167 -40.40 -27.88 7.72
CA ARG A 167 -41.53 -27.59 8.62
C ARG A 167 -42.84 -28.27 8.28
N THR A 168 -42.97 -28.91 7.12
CA THR A 168 -44.22 -29.50 6.66
C THR A 168 -44.27 -31.01 6.78
N ARG A 169 -43.33 -31.66 7.50
CA ARG A 169 -43.35 -33.08 7.84
C ARG A 169 -43.46 -33.24 9.36
N SER A 170 -44.65 -32.97 9.90
CA SER A 170 -45.14 -33.45 11.18
C SER A 170 -46.56 -33.92 10.99
#